data_578295779fdbbca9c1b257937ea2e24f
#
_entry.id   578295779fdbbca9c1b257937ea2e24f
#
_cell.length_a   1.000
_cell.length_b   1.000
_cell.length_c   1.000
_cell.angle_alpha   90.00
_cell.angle_beta   90.00
_cell.angle_gamma   90.00
#
_symmetry.space_group_name_H-M   'P 1'
#
loop_
_entity.id
_entity.type
_entity.pdbx_description
1 polymer ?
#
loop_
_entity_poly.entity_id
_entity_poly.type
_entity_poly.pdbx_seq_one_letter_code
_entity_poly.pdbx_strand_id
1 'polypeptide(L)'
;MGFLATLTLSFDAAAADRIWVSPLGNGTFNGLAYTDDDILEYQPSTGQWSIVFDGSAFGITADINAVTVAANGAMLFSIAQPARLGELGLVDDSDLVSFMPDTPGDFTAGSFSMFMDGSDVGLTTSAEDITAVAEKSDGSLLISVRGRFAADELVAADEDILLFQPTQTGTDTQGTWSLYLDGSTQSLTTSAKNIWGISEINDGLALTTLGTFSVTGSNGNGADILQCLTSAHP
;
A
#
# COMPACT_ATOMS: atom_id res chain seq x y z
N MET A 1 13.20 -1.46 21.19
CA MET A 1 13.56 -1.15 19.80
C MET A 1 12.29 -1.32 19.02
N GLY A 2 11.64 -0.21 18.67
CA GLY A 2 10.34 -0.23 18.00
C GLY A 2 10.54 -0.48 16.52
N PHE A 3 9.91 -1.51 15.99
CA PHE A 3 9.72 -1.67 14.56
C PHE A 3 8.73 -0.60 14.10
N LEU A 4 9.17 0.34 13.29
CA LEU A 4 8.28 1.08 12.42
C LEU A 4 8.24 0.28 11.11
N ALA A 5 7.28 -0.62 11.00
CA ALA A 5 6.97 -1.29 9.75
C ALA A 5 5.70 -0.66 9.20
N THR A 6 5.75 -0.24 7.95
CA THR A 6 4.52 -0.02 7.18
C THR A 6 3.95 -1.39 6.89
N LEU A 7 2.80 -1.71 7.44
CA LEU A 7 2.18 -3.00 7.28
C LEU A 7 1.16 -2.90 6.15
N THR A 8 1.53 -3.36 4.97
CA THR A 8 0.54 -3.59 3.91
C THR A 8 0.06 -5.03 4.02
N LEU A 9 -1.23 -5.19 4.25
CA LEU A 9 -1.86 -6.49 4.39
C LEU A 9 -2.44 -6.89 3.04
N SER A 10 -1.94 -7.98 2.47
CA SER A 10 -2.61 -8.68 1.39
C SER A 10 -3.03 -10.06 1.90
N PHE A 11 -4.34 -10.34 1.92
CA PHE A 11 -4.86 -11.65 2.23
C PHE A 11 -5.27 -12.33 0.92
N ASP A 12 -4.52 -13.35 0.53
CA ASP A 12 -4.98 -14.27 -0.51
C ASP A 12 -6.00 -15.24 0.10
N ALA A 13 -7.24 -15.22 -0.41
CA ALA A 13 -8.30 -16.11 0.04
C ALA A 13 -8.03 -17.61 -0.24
N ALA A 14 -6.97 -17.92 -0.99
CA ALA A 14 -6.55 -19.28 -1.33
C ALA A 14 -5.30 -19.75 -0.57
N ALA A 15 -4.53 -18.83 0.04
CA ALA A 15 -3.36 -19.15 0.86
C ALA A 15 -3.57 -18.58 2.26
N ALA A 16 -4.06 -19.41 3.17
CA ALA A 16 -4.28 -19.05 4.55
C ALA A 16 -3.05 -18.34 5.14
N ASP A 17 -3.26 -17.12 5.64
CA ASP A 17 -2.43 -16.46 6.62
C ASP A 17 -1.04 -15.99 6.18
N ARG A 18 -0.97 -15.14 5.16
CA ARG A 18 0.26 -14.40 4.86
C ARG A 18 0.04 -12.91 5.06
N ILE A 19 0.99 -12.25 5.69
CA ILE A 19 0.99 -10.81 5.88
C ILE A 19 2.21 -10.26 5.16
N TRP A 20 2.00 -9.37 4.21
CA TRP A 20 3.09 -8.69 3.52
C TRP A 20 3.33 -7.32 4.14
N VAL A 21 4.60 -6.97 4.25
CA VAL A 21 5.06 -5.76 4.93
C VAL A 21 6.14 -5.10 4.09
N SER A 22 5.98 -3.82 3.81
CA SER A 22 7.08 -2.96 3.41
C SER A 22 7.67 -2.29 4.65
N PRO A 23 8.96 -2.46 4.96
CA PRO A 23 9.59 -1.84 6.12
C PRO A 23 9.94 -0.37 5.83
N LEU A 24 9.67 0.52 6.77
CA LEU A 24 9.99 1.95 6.67
C LEU A 24 11.50 2.25 6.70
N GLY A 25 12.36 1.27 6.74
CA GLY A 25 13.80 1.43 6.77
C GLY A 25 14.53 0.12 6.94
N ASN A 26 15.84 0.16 6.70
CA ASN A 26 16.71 -1.00 6.74
C ASN A 26 16.82 -1.60 8.13
N GLY A 27 16.91 -2.92 8.22
CA GLY A 27 17.00 -3.57 9.52
C GLY A 27 17.41 -5.03 9.47
N THR A 28 17.30 -5.66 10.64
CA THR A 28 17.49 -7.10 10.79
C THR A 28 16.51 -7.63 11.83
N PHE A 29 15.78 -8.67 11.50
CA PHE A 29 14.87 -9.36 12.40
C PHE A 29 15.11 -10.86 12.37
N ASN A 30 15.38 -11.46 13.53
CA ASN A 30 15.68 -12.89 13.67
C ASN A 30 16.78 -13.42 12.71
N GLY A 31 17.76 -12.57 12.38
CA GLY A 31 18.85 -12.91 11.45
C GLY A 31 18.52 -12.67 9.97
N LEU A 32 17.29 -12.31 9.61
CA LEU A 32 16.92 -11.85 8.29
C LEU A 32 17.26 -10.35 8.17
N ALA A 33 18.24 -10.00 7.34
CA ALA A 33 18.54 -8.62 6.99
C ALA A 33 17.62 -8.18 5.85
N TYR A 34 17.13 -6.96 5.88
CA TYR A 34 16.25 -6.36 4.88
C TYR A 34 16.54 -4.87 4.70
N THR A 35 16.11 -4.34 3.56
CA THR A 35 16.17 -2.93 3.21
C THR A 35 14.75 -2.36 3.01
N ASP A 36 14.63 -1.04 2.90
CA ASP A 36 13.35 -0.35 2.75
C ASP A 36 12.72 -0.52 1.34
N ASP A 37 13.50 -1.04 0.41
CA ASP A 37 13.05 -1.43 -0.93
C ASP A 37 12.56 -2.90 -1.03
N ASP A 38 12.56 -3.64 0.13
CA ASP A 38 12.12 -5.03 0.18
C ASP A 38 10.65 -5.16 0.59
N ILE A 39 10.01 -6.24 0.12
CA ILE A 39 8.74 -6.70 0.67
C ILE A 39 8.98 -7.97 1.47
N LEU A 40 8.58 -7.93 2.73
CA LEU A 40 8.67 -9.05 3.65
C LEU A 40 7.34 -9.78 3.74
N GLU A 41 7.39 -11.09 3.88
CA GLU A 41 6.25 -11.94 4.20
C GLU A 41 6.38 -12.48 5.62
N TYR A 42 5.33 -12.32 6.40
CA TYR A 42 5.12 -13.04 7.66
C TYR A 42 4.10 -14.15 7.46
N GLN A 43 4.45 -15.35 7.89
CA GLN A 43 3.59 -16.51 7.87
C GLN A 43 3.13 -16.85 9.30
N PRO A 44 1.92 -16.45 9.72
CA PRO A 44 1.43 -16.65 11.10
C PRO A 44 1.42 -18.10 11.55
N SER A 45 1.11 -19.04 10.64
CA SER A 45 1.06 -20.48 10.94
C SER A 45 2.39 -21.08 11.38
N THR A 46 3.52 -20.50 10.95
CA THR A 46 4.89 -20.96 11.27
C THR A 46 5.67 -19.95 12.11
N GLY A 47 5.22 -18.70 12.19
CA GLY A 47 5.95 -17.59 12.80
C GLY A 47 7.20 -17.17 12.04
N GLN A 48 7.33 -17.57 10.78
CA GLN A 48 8.51 -17.29 9.96
C GLN A 48 8.35 -15.99 9.16
N TRP A 49 9.51 -15.34 8.93
CA TRP A 49 9.64 -14.20 8.04
C TRP A 49 10.55 -14.55 6.87
N SER A 50 10.24 -14.03 5.69
CA SER A 50 11.07 -14.13 4.48
C SER A 50 10.97 -12.86 3.65
N ILE A 51 11.96 -12.59 2.81
CA ILE A 51 11.87 -11.60 1.75
C ILE A 51 11.17 -12.28 0.58
N VAL A 52 10.06 -11.70 0.11
CA VAL A 52 9.33 -12.19 -1.07
C VAL A 52 9.68 -11.37 -2.31
N PHE A 53 10.11 -10.13 -2.14
CA PHE A 53 10.58 -9.26 -3.19
C PHE A 53 11.79 -8.49 -2.67
N ASP A 54 12.93 -8.62 -3.34
CA ASP A 54 14.17 -7.89 -3.09
C ASP A 54 14.27 -6.78 -4.13
N GLY A 55 13.91 -5.55 -3.74
CA GLY A 55 13.89 -4.41 -4.63
C GLY A 55 15.26 -4.08 -5.21
N SER A 56 16.32 -4.27 -4.43
CA SER A 56 17.70 -4.02 -4.86
C SER A 56 18.13 -4.94 -5.98
N ALA A 57 17.62 -6.18 -6.04
CA ALA A 57 17.86 -7.11 -7.14
C ALA A 57 17.32 -6.60 -8.49
N PHE A 58 16.35 -5.71 -8.45
CA PHE A 58 15.77 -5.04 -9.62
C PHE A 58 16.26 -3.60 -9.82
N GLY A 59 17.21 -3.14 -8.98
CA GLY A 59 17.76 -1.80 -9.02
C GLY A 59 16.86 -0.72 -8.41
N ILE A 60 15.85 -1.12 -7.64
CA ILE A 60 15.07 -0.21 -6.80
C ILE A 60 15.95 0.19 -5.62
N THR A 61 15.99 1.47 -5.30
CA THR A 61 16.76 2.03 -4.18
C THR A 61 15.91 3.02 -3.37
N ALA A 62 14.67 3.19 -3.77
CA ALA A 62 13.68 4.00 -3.07
C ALA A 62 12.83 3.08 -2.18
N ASP A 63 12.45 3.58 -1.01
CA ASP A 63 11.51 2.93 -0.12
C ASP A 63 10.20 2.58 -0.86
N ILE A 64 9.74 1.33 -0.73
CA ILE A 64 8.43 0.90 -1.20
C ILE A 64 7.43 1.17 -0.09
N ASN A 65 6.57 2.17 -0.26
CA ASN A 65 5.68 2.65 0.79
C ASN A 65 4.23 2.16 0.69
N ALA A 66 3.85 1.55 -0.43
CA ALA A 66 2.54 0.92 -0.61
C ALA A 66 2.68 -0.35 -1.43
N VAL A 67 2.00 -1.44 -1.07
CA VAL A 67 2.00 -2.69 -1.84
C VAL A 67 0.70 -3.45 -1.67
N THR A 68 0.24 -4.08 -2.75
CA THR A 68 -0.85 -5.07 -2.75
C THR A 68 -0.60 -6.14 -3.81
N VAL A 69 -1.27 -7.28 -3.72
CA VAL A 69 -1.30 -8.29 -4.78
C VAL A 69 -2.63 -8.20 -5.51
N ALA A 70 -2.56 -7.93 -6.79
CA ALA A 70 -3.73 -7.83 -7.66
C ALA A 70 -4.34 -9.22 -7.94
N ALA A 71 -5.61 -9.24 -8.33
CA ALA A 71 -6.34 -10.48 -8.63
C ALA A 71 -5.70 -11.31 -9.76
N ASN A 72 -4.92 -10.69 -10.64
CA ASN A 72 -4.18 -11.36 -11.71
C ASN A 72 -2.83 -11.93 -11.23
N GLY A 73 -2.47 -11.76 -9.96
CA GLY A 73 -1.22 -12.23 -9.37
C GLY A 73 -0.04 -11.27 -9.52
N ALA A 74 -0.23 -10.09 -10.10
CA ALA A 74 0.78 -9.05 -10.11
C ALA A 74 0.90 -8.39 -8.73
N MET A 75 2.10 -7.95 -8.37
CA MET A 75 2.29 -7.03 -7.25
C MET A 75 2.13 -5.60 -7.76
N LEU A 76 1.24 -4.82 -7.14
CA LEU A 76 1.15 -3.38 -7.33
C LEU A 76 1.83 -2.70 -6.18
N PHE A 77 2.69 -1.73 -6.46
CA PHE A 77 3.39 -0.97 -5.43
C PHE A 77 3.66 0.47 -5.84
N SER A 78 3.88 1.34 -4.86
CA SER A 78 4.39 2.70 -5.01
C SER A 78 5.71 2.86 -4.29
N ILE A 79 6.47 3.88 -4.68
CA ILE A 79 7.78 4.23 -4.11
C ILE A 79 7.74 5.63 -3.48
N ALA A 80 8.39 5.81 -2.35
CA ALA A 80 8.36 7.06 -1.57
C ALA A 80 9.11 8.24 -2.19
N GLN A 81 9.87 8.02 -3.25
CA GLN A 81 10.63 9.06 -3.96
C GLN A 81 10.79 8.68 -5.44
N PRO A 82 10.79 9.66 -6.36
CA PRO A 82 10.97 9.39 -7.78
C PRO A 82 12.25 8.59 -8.07
N ALA A 83 12.11 7.49 -8.79
CA ALA A 83 13.22 6.62 -9.17
C ALA A 83 13.09 6.10 -10.60
N ARG A 84 14.20 5.58 -11.16
CA ARG A 84 14.18 4.90 -12.45
C ARG A 84 14.07 3.40 -12.26
N LEU A 85 13.01 2.81 -12.80
CA LEU A 85 12.78 1.37 -12.76
C LEU A 85 13.02 0.75 -14.15
N GLY A 86 14.24 0.27 -14.37
CA GLY A 86 14.60 -0.46 -15.58
C GLY A 86 14.17 0.26 -16.88
N GLU A 87 13.48 -0.49 -17.75
CA GLU A 87 12.96 0.03 -19.03
C GLU A 87 11.68 0.88 -18.87
N LEU A 88 11.00 0.81 -17.72
CA LEU A 88 9.82 1.63 -17.44
C LEU A 88 10.15 3.12 -17.39
N GLY A 89 11.40 3.47 -17.04
CA GLY A 89 11.87 4.85 -16.97
C GLY A 89 11.66 5.47 -15.59
N LEU A 90 11.32 6.76 -15.57
CA LEU A 90 11.08 7.49 -14.33
C LEU A 90 9.66 7.11 -13.82
N VAL A 91 9.61 6.77 -12.54
CA VAL A 91 8.39 6.53 -11.77
C VAL A 91 8.37 7.56 -10.65
N ASP A 92 7.22 8.16 -10.38
CA ASP A 92 7.03 9.15 -9.33
C ASP A 92 6.43 8.51 -8.06
N ASP A 93 6.41 9.25 -6.95
CA ASP A 93 5.86 8.81 -5.65
C ASP A 93 4.33 8.70 -5.63
N SER A 94 3.67 9.26 -6.63
CA SER A 94 2.23 9.16 -6.86
C SER A 94 1.82 8.08 -7.87
N ASP A 95 2.79 7.33 -8.40
CA ASP A 95 2.54 6.28 -9.38
C ASP A 95 2.33 4.90 -8.72
N LEU A 96 1.57 4.03 -9.38
CA LEU A 96 1.54 2.60 -9.06
C LEU A 96 2.20 1.80 -10.18
N VAL A 97 3.21 1.04 -9.80
CA VAL A 97 3.91 0.10 -10.66
C VAL A 97 3.30 -1.28 -10.49
N SER A 98 3.15 -1.99 -11.59
CA SER A 98 2.81 -3.42 -11.61
C SER A 98 4.08 -4.24 -11.86
N PHE A 99 4.38 -5.19 -10.99
CA PHE A 99 5.37 -6.23 -11.19
C PHE A 99 4.66 -7.54 -11.46
N MET A 100 4.77 -8.05 -12.70
CA MET A 100 4.22 -9.34 -13.07
C MET A 100 5.32 -10.40 -12.93
N PRO A 101 5.19 -11.35 -11.99
CA PRO A 101 6.19 -12.40 -11.81
C PRO A 101 6.15 -13.40 -12.98
N ASP A 102 7.33 -13.91 -13.38
CA ASP A 102 7.46 -14.92 -14.41
C ASP A 102 6.81 -16.26 -14.02
N THR A 103 6.79 -16.53 -12.72
CA THR A 103 6.12 -17.70 -12.12
C THR A 103 5.13 -17.17 -11.06
N PRO A 104 3.84 -17.53 -11.14
CA PRO A 104 2.85 -17.07 -10.18
C PRO A 104 3.27 -17.30 -8.73
N GLY A 105 3.27 -16.22 -7.93
CA GLY A 105 3.65 -16.24 -6.52
C GLY A 105 5.16 -16.26 -6.24
N ASP A 106 6.02 -16.20 -7.27
CA ASP A 106 7.47 -16.10 -7.14
C ASP A 106 7.94 -14.74 -7.68
N PHE A 107 8.17 -13.79 -6.80
CA PHE A 107 8.53 -12.41 -7.12
C PHE A 107 10.05 -12.19 -7.23
N THR A 108 10.83 -13.24 -7.46
CA THR A 108 12.28 -13.18 -7.68
C THR A 108 12.67 -12.90 -9.13
N ALA A 109 11.75 -13.06 -10.08
CA ALA A 109 11.91 -12.73 -11.49
C ALA A 109 10.58 -12.28 -12.10
N GLY A 110 10.62 -11.31 -13.00
CA GLY A 110 9.40 -10.77 -13.62
C GLY A 110 9.67 -9.47 -14.39
N SER A 111 8.61 -8.78 -14.73
CA SER A 111 8.65 -7.56 -15.52
C SER A 111 7.80 -6.44 -14.90
N PHE A 112 8.29 -5.19 -15.04
CA PHE A 112 7.59 -4.00 -14.62
C PHE A 112 6.73 -3.41 -15.74
N SER A 113 5.59 -2.86 -15.37
CA SER A 113 4.78 -1.98 -16.20
C SER A 113 4.14 -0.89 -15.35
N MET A 114 3.81 0.25 -15.95
CA MET A 114 2.98 1.25 -15.27
C MET A 114 1.58 0.69 -15.10
N PHE A 115 1.04 0.75 -13.89
CA PHE A 115 -0.37 0.45 -13.62
C PHE A 115 -1.20 1.73 -13.57
N MET A 116 -0.70 2.73 -12.84
CA MET A 116 -1.34 4.04 -12.74
C MET A 116 -0.27 5.12 -12.77
N ASP A 117 -0.35 6.03 -13.74
CA ASP A 117 0.35 7.31 -13.74
C ASP A 117 -0.50 8.29 -12.92
N GLY A 118 -0.02 8.61 -11.72
CA GLY A 118 -0.76 9.45 -10.77
C GLY A 118 -1.01 10.85 -11.30
N SER A 119 -0.10 11.39 -12.11
CA SER A 119 -0.21 12.73 -12.68
C SER A 119 -1.41 12.86 -13.64
N ASP A 120 -1.78 11.80 -14.35
CA ASP A 120 -2.92 11.76 -15.27
C ASP A 120 -4.27 11.88 -14.54
N VAL A 121 -4.30 11.49 -13.29
CA VAL A 121 -5.51 11.45 -12.45
C VAL A 121 -5.47 12.46 -11.29
N GLY A 122 -4.58 13.45 -11.40
CA GLY A 122 -4.55 14.62 -10.52
C GLY A 122 -3.65 14.51 -9.29
N LEU A 123 -2.88 13.43 -9.13
CA LEU A 123 -1.84 13.32 -8.10
C LEU A 123 -0.57 14.02 -8.60
N THR A 124 -0.39 15.29 -8.25
CA THR A 124 0.65 16.15 -8.85
C THR A 124 1.56 16.84 -7.84
N THR A 125 1.37 16.55 -6.57
CA THR A 125 2.14 17.18 -5.50
C THR A 125 2.73 16.12 -4.57
N SER A 126 3.82 16.44 -3.88
CA SER A 126 4.44 15.55 -2.89
C SER A 126 3.57 15.25 -1.64
N ALA A 127 2.42 15.91 -1.49
CA ALA A 127 1.42 15.56 -0.49
C ALA A 127 0.56 14.36 -0.92
N GLU A 128 0.56 14.06 -2.22
CA GLU A 128 -0.22 13.00 -2.86
C GLU A 128 0.62 11.73 -3.12
N ASP A 129 1.79 11.60 -2.46
CA ASP A 129 2.55 10.37 -2.33
C ASP A 129 1.64 9.24 -1.80
N ILE A 130 1.56 8.12 -2.54
CA ILE A 130 0.68 7.01 -2.20
C ILE A 130 1.30 6.21 -1.05
N THR A 131 0.65 6.20 0.10
CA THR A 131 1.12 5.52 1.31
C THR A 131 0.46 4.17 1.56
N ALA A 132 -0.68 3.92 0.93
CA ALA A 132 -1.37 2.64 1.05
C ALA A 132 -2.20 2.35 -0.19
N VAL A 133 -2.26 1.08 -0.58
CA VAL A 133 -3.08 0.61 -1.71
C VAL A 133 -3.65 -0.78 -1.42
N ALA A 134 -4.90 -1.01 -1.82
CA ALA A 134 -5.50 -2.33 -1.92
C ALA A 134 -6.38 -2.41 -3.17
N GLU A 135 -6.30 -3.50 -3.93
CA GLU A 135 -7.20 -3.76 -5.04
C GLU A 135 -8.46 -4.46 -4.54
N LYS A 136 -9.61 -3.97 -4.95
CA LYS A 136 -10.91 -4.59 -4.70
C LYS A 136 -11.23 -5.65 -5.75
N SER A 137 -12.15 -6.55 -5.43
CA SER A 137 -12.56 -7.63 -6.32
C SER A 137 -13.16 -7.16 -7.64
N ASP A 138 -13.62 -5.91 -7.74
CA ASP A 138 -14.13 -5.29 -8.96
C ASP A 138 -13.05 -4.54 -9.77
N GLY A 139 -11.79 -4.59 -9.34
CA GLY A 139 -10.66 -3.92 -9.96
C GLY A 139 -10.50 -2.44 -9.60
N SER A 140 -11.36 -1.90 -8.74
CA SER A 140 -11.14 -0.58 -8.17
C SER A 140 -10.05 -0.62 -7.09
N LEU A 141 -9.45 0.54 -6.78
CA LEU A 141 -8.40 0.65 -5.79
C LEU A 141 -8.86 1.45 -4.59
N LEU A 142 -8.53 0.97 -3.40
CA LEU A 142 -8.51 1.77 -2.18
C LEU A 142 -7.11 2.37 -2.04
N ILE A 143 -7.03 3.69 -1.91
CA ILE A 143 -5.76 4.43 -1.85
C ILE A 143 -5.82 5.41 -0.69
N SER A 144 -4.71 5.51 0.06
CA SER A 144 -4.44 6.63 0.95
C SER A 144 -3.18 7.35 0.52
N VAL A 145 -3.12 8.65 0.79
CA VAL A 145 -1.98 9.50 0.42
C VAL A 145 -1.37 10.17 1.65
N ARG A 146 -0.13 10.58 1.54
CA ARG A 146 0.69 11.12 2.63
C ARG A 146 0.16 12.39 3.27
N GLY A 147 -0.59 13.18 2.53
CA GLY A 147 -1.08 14.48 2.97
C GLY A 147 -2.44 14.79 2.38
N ARG A 148 -2.63 16.06 2.02
CA ARG A 148 -3.91 16.48 1.44
C ARG A 148 -4.03 16.03 0.00
N PHE A 149 -5.08 15.30 -0.30
CA PHE A 149 -5.53 14.99 -1.67
C PHE A 149 -6.44 16.10 -2.20
N ALA A 150 -6.30 16.46 -3.48
CA ALA A 150 -7.22 17.37 -4.14
C ALA A 150 -7.26 17.14 -5.67
N ALA A 151 -8.21 16.35 -6.15
CA ALA A 151 -8.48 16.14 -7.57
C ALA A 151 -9.99 16.07 -7.83
N ASP A 152 -10.45 16.48 -9.03
CA ASP A 152 -11.83 16.37 -9.49
C ASP A 152 -12.90 16.92 -8.49
N GLU A 153 -12.62 18.06 -7.87
CA GLU A 153 -13.46 18.66 -6.81
C GLU A 153 -13.53 17.88 -5.50
N LEU A 154 -12.92 16.69 -5.44
CA LEU A 154 -12.78 15.92 -4.20
C LEU A 154 -11.56 16.42 -3.42
N VAL A 155 -11.75 16.62 -2.11
CA VAL A 155 -10.70 16.94 -1.15
C VAL A 155 -10.76 15.92 -0.03
N ALA A 156 -9.60 15.36 0.32
CA ALA A 156 -9.45 14.41 1.40
C ALA A 156 -8.17 14.70 2.20
N ALA A 157 -8.06 14.12 3.37
CA ALA A 157 -6.92 14.25 4.26
C ALA A 157 -6.10 12.94 4.30
N ASP A 158 -4.98 12.97 4.98
CA ASP A 158 -4.04 11.87 5.12
C ASP A 158 -4.55 10.66 5.94
N GLU A 159 -5.64 10.86 6.68
CA GLU A 159 -6.35 9.78 7.39
C GLU A 159 -7.50 9.16 6.60
N ASP A 160 -7.77 9.67 5.39
CA ASP A 160 -8.89 9.21 4.57
C ASP A 160 -8.48 8.07 3.63
N ILE A 161 -9.47 7.26 3.25
CA ILE A 161 -9.32 6.28 2.18
C ILE A 161 -10.15 6.73 0.99
N LEU A 162 -9.49 6.82 -0.15
CA LEU A 162 -10.06 7.14 -1.44
C LEU A 162 -10.39 5.86 -2.19
N LEU A 163 -11.45 5.89 -2.98
CA LEU A 163 -11.77 4.88 -3.99
C LEU A 163 -11.42 5.45 -5.36
N PHE A 164 -10.48 4.82 -6.04
CA PHE A 164 -10.19 5.07 -7.44
C PHE A 164 -10.81 3.99 -8.31
N GLN A 165 -11.63 4.39 -9.27
CA GLN A 165 -12.25 3.50 -10.25
C GLN A 165 -11.58 3.72 -11.60
N PRO A 166 -10.59 2.89 -11.99
CA PRO A 166 -9.92 3.04 -13.28
C PRO A 166 -10.85 2.69 -14.42
N THR A 167 -10.83 3.51 -15.47
CA THR A 167 -11.42 3.18 -16.77
C THR A 167 -10.34 2.82 -17.79
N GLN A 168 -9.11 3.24 -17.53
CA GLN A 168 -7.90 2.88 -18.26
C GLN A 168 -6.72 2.87 -17.29
N THR A 169 -5.84 1.87 -17.41
CA THR A 169 -4.58 1.75 -16.65
C THR A 169 -3.38 1.88 -17.58
N GLY A 170 -2.20 2.12 -17.03
CA GLY A 170 -0.95 2.27 -17.78
C GLY A 170 -0.45 3.70 -17.77
N THR A 171 0.41 4.05 -18.74
CA THR A 171 1.00 5.37 -18.90
C THR A 171 0.05 6.45 -19.45
N ASP A 172 -1.19 6.13 -19.64
CA ASP A 172 -2.29 7.03 -20.02
C ASP A 172 -3.50 6.62 -19.16
N THR A 173 -3.40 6.92 -17.87
CA THR A 173 -4.36 6.49 -16.85
C THR A 173 -5.60 7.36 -16.87
N GLN A 174 -6.77 6.73 -16.78
CA GLN A 174 -8.05 7.41 -16.63
C GLN A 174 -8.91 6.73 -15.58
N GLY A 175 -9.66 7.50 -14.84
CA GLY A 175 -10.56 6.98 -13.81
C GLY A 175 -11.28 8.09 -13.06
N THR A 176 -11.99 7.73 -12.02
CA THR A 176 -12.73 8.67 -11.17
C THR A 176 -12.44 8.41 -9.70
N TRP A 177 -12.39 9.49 -8.92
CA TRP A 177 -12.18 9.46 -7.49
C TRP A 177 -13.48 9.61 -6.71
N SER A 178 -13.58 8.94 -5.59
CA SER A 178 -14.60 9.20 -4.56
C SER A 178 -14.03 8.93 -3.17
N LEU A 179 -14.64 9.51 -2.13
CA LEU A 179 -14.26 9.22 -0.75
C LEU A 179 -14.87 7.87 -0.36
N TYR A 180 -14.02 6.93 0.10
CA TYR A 180 -14.45 5.62 0.59
C TYR A 180 -14.63 5.63 2.11
N LEU A 181 -13.67 6.18 2.85
CA LEU A 181 -13.72 6.31 4.29
C LEU A 181 -13.21 7.69 4.71
N ASP A 182 -14.03 8.44 5.45
CA ASP A 182 -13.59 9.65 6.16
C ASP A 182 -13.02 9.23 7.51
N GLY A 183 -11.69 9.22 7.62
CA GLY A 183 -10.95 8.80 8.82
C GLY A 183 -11.26 9.66 10.03
N SER A 184 -11.58 10.94 9.83
CA SER A 184 -11.93 11.85 10.91
C SER A 184 -13.20 11.41 11.66
N THR A 185 -14.15 10.77 10.95
CA THR A 185 -15.36 10.19 11.55
C THR A 185 -15.04 8.98 12.43
N GLN A 186 -13.87 8.36 12.23
CA GLN A 186 -13.35 7.26 13.02
C GLN A 186 -12.36 7.70 14.11
N SER A 187 -12.27 9.02 14.35
CA SER A 187 -11.32 9.61 15.29
C SER A 187 -9.85 9.54 14.87
N LEU A 188 -9.59 9.34 13.59
CA LEU A 188 -8.28 9.50 12.98
C LEU A 188 -8.13 10.98 12.58
N THR A 189 -7.54 11.81 13.44
CA THR A 189 -7.58 13.28 13.28
C THR A 189 -6.23 13.97 13.47
N THR A 190 -5.14 13.22 13.48
CA THR A 190 -3.79 13.76 13.64
C THR A 190 -2.83 13.10 12.67
N SER A 191 -1.77 13.78 12.28
CA SER A 191 -0.77 13.27 11.33
C SER A 191 -0.09 11.93 11.74
N ALA A 192 -0.12 11.57 13.02
CA ALA A 192 0.32 10.26 13.47
C ALA A 192 -0.64 9.13 13.05
N LYS A 193 -1.85 9.48 12.64
CA LYS A 193 -2.93 8.56 12.26
C LYS A 193 -3.13 8.48 10.74
N ASN A 194 -2.20 9.02 9.96
CA ASN A 194 -2.16 8.79 8.51
C ASN A 194 -2.27 7.31 8.25
N ILE A 195 -3.10 6.92 7.30
CA ILE A 195 -3.22 5.52 6.88
C ILE A 195 -1.99 5.16 6.06
N TRP A 196 -1.30 4.12 6.51
CA TRP A 196 -0.03 3.67 5.94
C TRP A 196 -0.09 2.24 5.40
N GLY A 197 -1.18 1.55 5.59
CA GLY A 197 -1.46 0.25 5.00
C GLY A 197 -2.96 -0.04 5.00
N ILE A 198 -3.43 -0.65 3.92
CA ILE A 198 -4.82 -1.04 3.69
C ILE A 198 -4.85 -2.45 3.16
N SER A 199 -5.76 -3.28 3.66
CA SER A 199 -6.12 -4.53 3.03
C SER A 199 -7.61 -4.80 3.21
N GLU A 200 -8.30 -5.26 2.17
CA GLU A 200 -9.65 -5.80 2.32
C GLU A 200 -9.58 -7.13 3.07
N ILE A 201 -10.49 -7.31 4.00
CA ILE A 201 -10.73 -8.56 4.72
C ILE A 201 -12.21 -8.91 4.62
N ASN A 202 -12.58 -10.16 4.92
CA ASN A 202 -13.95 -10.67 4.72
C ASN A 202 -15.05 -9.76 5.30
N ASP A 203 -14.77 -9.09 6.42
CA ASP A 203 -15.77 -8.30 7.14
C ASP A 203 -15.38 -6.80 7.25
N GLY A 204 -14.51 -6.30 6.37
CA GLY A 204 -14.10 -4.88 6.40
C GLY A 204 -12.70 -4.60 5.89
N LEU A 205 -11.98 -3.75 6.61
CA LEU A 205 -10.61 -3.36 6.30
C LEU A 205 -9.68 -3.71 7.46
N ALA A 206 -8.47 -4.14 7.12
CA ALA A 206 -7.32 -4.10 8.01
C ALA A 206 -6.47 -2.89 7.63
N LEU A 207 -6.12 -2.07 8.60
CA LEU A 207 -5.43 -0.80 8.44
C LEU A 207 -4.20 -0.74 9.33
N THR A 208 -3.18 -0.02 8.88
CA THR A 208 -2.11 0.47 9.75
C THR A 208 -2.03 1.98 9.68
N THR A 209 -1.44 2.60 10.70
CA THR A 209 -1.23 4.03 10.75
C THR A 209 0.26 4.34 10.88
N LEU A 210 0.68 5.53 10.48
CA LEU A 210 2.08 5.97 10.60
C LEU A 210 2.58 5.91 12.04
N GLY A 211 1.75 6.26 13.00
CA GLY A 211 2.13 6.34 14.41
C GLY A 211 1.03 5.86 15.35
N THR A 212 0.98 6.45 16.54
CA THR A 212 0.01 6.04 17.56
C THR A 212 -1.41 6.46 17.20
N PHE A 213 -2.36 5.56 17.40
CA PHE A 213 -3.78 5.83 17.24
C PHE A 213 -4.57 5.55 18.52
N SER A 214 -5.68 6.25 18.65
CA SER A 214 -6.73 5.94 19.63
C SER A 214 -8.06 6.21 18.94
N VAL A 215 -8.84 5.16 18.76
CA VAL A 215 -10.18 5.17 18.15
C VAL A 215 -11.17 4.55 19.12
N THR A 216 -12.47 4.63 18.84
CA THR A 216 -13.48 4.03 19.71
C THR A 216 -13.25 2.52 19.87
N GLY A 217 -12.94 2.11 21.09
CA GLY A 217 -12.76 0.68 21.45
C GLY A 217 -11.37 0.11 21.18
N SER A 218 -10.43 0.89 20.62
CA SER A 218 -9.07 0.40 20.35
C SER A 218 -8.02 1.51 20.43
N ASN A 219 -6.80 1.14 20.80
CA ASN A 219 -5.62 2.01 20.71
C ASN A 219 -4.38 1.18 20.37
N GLY A 220 -3.43 1.80 19.72
CA GLY A 220 -2.20 1.13 19.27
C GLY A 220 -1.19 2.13 18.69
N ASN A 221 -0.26 1.60 17.92
CA ASN A 221 0.79 2.36 17.26
C ASN A 221 1.01 1.84 15.82
N GLY A 222 1.94 2.44 15.07
CA GLY A 222 2.19 2.10 13.67
C GLY A 222 2.66 0.64 13.40
N ALA A 223 2.94 -0.15 14.45
CA ALA A 223 3.26 -1.58 14.32
C ALA A 223 2.04 -2.49 14.61
N ASP A 224 0.88 -1.89 14.88
CA ASP A 224 -0.36 -2.63 15.17
C ASP A 224 -1.31 -2.58 13.98
N ILE A 225 -2.07 -3.65 13.79
CA ILE A 225 -3.12 -3.74 12.77
C ILE A 225 -4.45 -3.37 13.42
N LEU A 226 -5.09 -2.35 12.88
CA LEU A 226 -6.44 -1.94 13.25
C LEU A 226 -7.44 -2.61 12.30
N GLN A 227 -8.41 -3.33 12.84
CA GLN A 227 -9.52 -3.86 12.05
C GLN A 227 -10.71 -2.92 12.10
N CYS A 228 -11.17 -2.48 10.93
CA CYS A 228 -12.37 -1.68 10.74
C CYS A 228 -13.46 -2.56 10.11
N LEU A 229 -14.52 -2.89 10.87
CA LEU A 229 -15.59 -3.77 10.39
C LEU A 229 -16.61 -3.01 9.55
N THR A 230 -16.99 -3.55 8.40
CA THR A 230 -17.94 -2.92 7.46
C THR A 230 -19.39 -2.98 7.90
N SER A 231 -19.72 -3.65 9.01
CA SER A 231 -21.08 -3.62 9.57
C SER A 231 -21.56 -2.22 10.02
N ALA A 232 -20.74 -1.19 9.80
CA ALA A 232 -21.04 0.22 10.06
C ALA A 232 -21.12 1.09 8.79
N HIS A 233 -21.02 0.51 7.58
CA HIS A 233 -21.24 1.29 6.35
C HIS A 233 -22.66 1.04 5.83
N PRO A 234 -23.51 2.08 5.75
CA PRO A 234 -24.86 1.98 5.19
C PRO A 234 -24.85 1.71 3.68
#